data_e56e1bc9df01e83a895d0132ea3dc677
#
_entry.id   e56e1bc9df01e83a895d0132ea3dc677
#
_cell.length_a   1.000
_cell.length_b   1.000
_cell.length_c   1.000
_cell.angle_alpha   90.00
_cell.angle_beta   90.00
_cell.angle_gamma   90.00
#
_symmetry.space_group_name_H-M   'P 1'
#
loop_
_entity.id
_entity.type
_entity.pdbx_description
1 polymer ?
#
loop_
_entity_poly.entity_id
_entity_poly.type
_entity_poly.pdbx_seq_one_letter_code
_entity_poly.pdbx_strand_id
1 'polypeptide(L)'
;LDLDFNRLQEKHRFDHNEKFDLYLEEDTLDEMLKNSDYSDRLDGFYMKMEDLYHTLRGDVFRNNFTSRVNYPINLKRLVSHVTSLFNIEKDELSDLSPLYVIEKIQELEKSLMIEIMDEISLIFKALIYSYLSPKILIKTKRMSKISFDHMINMIKVKYNQSFISPGEMVGAIAAQSIDEPATQMTLNTFHFAGVGSKSNV
;
A
#
# COMPACT_ATOMS: atom_id res chain seq x y z
N LEU A 1 8.79 4.20 1.08
CA LEU A 1 8.10 5.35 1.67
C LEU A 1 9.00 6.57 1.56
N ASP A 2 8.48 7.66 1.01
CA ASP A 2 9.16 8.96 1.00
C ASP A 2 8.76 9.66 2.30
N LEU A 3 9.73 9.91 3.18
CA LEU A 3 9.50 10.52 4.49
C LEU A 3 9.67 12.06 4.48
N ASP A 4 9.67 12.67 3.29
CA ASP A 4 9.67 14.11 3.13
C ASP A 4 8.24 14.65 3.32
N PHE A 5 8.02 15.41 4.39
CA PHE A 5 6.71 15.95 4.75
C PHE A 5 6.14 16.95 3.74
N ASN A 6 6.99 17.73 3.07
CA ASN A 6 6.52 18.66 2.04
C ASN A 6 5.94 17.90 0.85
N ARG A 7 6.62 16.84 0.41
CA ARG A 7 6.12 15.95 -0.65
C ARG A 7 4.90 15.15 -0.21
N LEU A 8 4.82 14.78 1.06
CA LEU A 8 3.66 14.13 1.63
C LEU A 8 2.42 15.02 1.51
N GLN A 9 2.54 16.29 1.90
CA GLN A 9 1.47 17.27 1.82
C GLN A 9 1.00 17.47 0.38
N GLU A 10 1.91 17.72 -0.56
CA GLU A 10 1.58 17.90 -1.97
C GLU A 10 0.84 16.71 -2.58
N LYS A 11 1.24 15.49 -2.22
CA LYS A 11 0.67 14.26 -2.79
C LYS A 11 -0.66 13.85 -2.19
N HIS A 12 -0.89 14.12 -0.92
CA HIS A 12 -1.97 13.46 -0.18
C HIS A 12 -3.01 14.43 0.39
N ARG A 13 -2.65 15.68 0.67
CA ARG A 13 -3.58 16.69 1.16
C ARG A 13 -4.26 17.38 0.00
N PHE A 14 -5.59 17.53 0.06
CA PHE A 14 -6.31 18.39 -0.87
C PHE A 14 -6.10 19.86 -0.49
N ASP A 15 -5.98 20.71 -1.50
CA ASP A 15 -5.92 22.15 -1.26
C ASP A 15 -7.32 22.68 -0.90
N HIS A 16 -7.41 23.67 -0.02
CA HIS A 16 -8.70 24.26 0.38
C HIS A 16 -9.52 24.81 -0.79
N ASN A 17 -8.85 25.16 -1.89
CA ASN A 17 -9.47 25.67 -3.12
C ASN A 17 -9.42 24.65 -4.26
N GLU A 18 -9.32 23.36 -3.96
CA GLU A 18 -9.27 22.30 -4.97
C GLU A 18 -10.59 22.28 -5.77
N LYS A 19 -10.46 22.31 -7.09
CA LYS A 19 -11.61 22.22 -7.99
C LYS A 19 -11.94 20.75 -8.22
N PHE A 20 -12.83 20.21 -7.42
CA PHE A 20 -13.27 18.82 -7.52
C PHE A 20 -14.03 18.51 -8.81
N ASP A 21 -14.65 19.54 -9.43
CA ASP A 21 -15.37 19.43 -10.71
C ASP A 21 -14.52 18.86 -11.85
N LEU A 22 -13.20 19.00 -11.76
CA LEU A 22 -12.24 18.46 -12.74
C LEU A 22 -12.00 16.95 -12.60
N TYR A 23 -12.44 16.36 -11.51
CA TYR A 23 -12.07 14.99 -11.12
C TYR A 23 -13.26 14.10 -10.80
N LEU A 24 -14.34 14.67 -10.27
CA LEU A 24 -15.52 13.96 -9.81
C LEU A 24 -16.71 14.20 -10.73
N GLU A 25 -17.59 13.22 -10.79
CA GLU A 25 -18.90 13.37 -11.41
C GLU A 25 -19.79 14.31 -10.57
N GLU A 26 -20.73 14.99 -11.22
CA GLU A 26 -21.62 15.98 -10.58
C GLU A 26 -22.41 15.38 -9.42
N ASP A 27 -22.95 14.17 -9.58
CA ASP A 27 -23.74 13.48 -8.55
C ASP A 27 -22.92 13.22 -7.28
N THR A 28 -21.67 12.76 -7.42
CA THR A 28 -20.76 12.48 -6.28
C THR A 28 -20.28 13.75 -5.61
N LEU A 29 -20.12 14.83 -6.38
CA LEU A 29 -19.76 16.14 -5.88
C LEU A 29 -20.90 16.74 -5.05
N ASP A 30 -22.14 16.63 -5.51
CA ASP A 30 -23.33 17.07 -4.77
C ASP A 30 -23.52 16.30 -3.46
N GLU A 31 -23.29 14.99 -3.47
CA GLU A 31 -23.30 14.17 -2.25
C GLU A 31 -22.24 14.59 -1.25
N MET A 32 -21.03 14.89 -1.73
CA MET A 32 -19.92 15.33 -0.88
C MET A 32 -20.21 16.70 -0.26
N LEU A 33 -20.72 17.67 -1.05
CA LEU A 33 -21.00 19.03 -0.59
C LEU A 33 -22.19 19.12 0.38
N LYS A 34 -23.11 18.14 0.37
CA LYS A 34 -24.18 18.04 1.35
C LYS A 34 -23.67 17.73 2.77
N ASN A 35 -22.49 17.13 2.89
CA ASN A 35 -21.85 16.84 4.17
C ASN A 35 -21.05 18.07 4.62
N SER A 36 -21.53 18.82 5.60
CA SER A 36 -20.83 20.00 6.14
C SER A 36 -19.42 19.71 6.66
N ASP A 37 -19.19 18.48 7.11
CA ASP A 37 -17.96 18.06 7.78
C ASP A 37 -16.96 17.38 6.85
N TYR A 38 -17.16 17.48 5.52
CA TYR A 38 -16.30 16.78 4.56
C TYR A 38 -14.83 17.25 4.65
N SER A 39 -14.61 18.54 4.84
CA SER A 39 -13.27 19.13 4.95
C SER A 39 -12.54 18.61 6.19
N ASP A 40 -13.23 18.57 7.32
CA ASP A 40 -12.66 18.09 8.60
C ASP A 40 -12.31 16.60 8.53
N ARG A 41 -13.12 15.81 7.83
CA ARG A 41 -12.85 14.39 7.62
C ARG A 41 -11.66 14.14 6.70
N LEU A 42 -11.47 14.95 5.65
CA LEU A 42 -10.30 14.89 4.76
C LEU A 42 -9.03 15.30 5.50
N ASP A 43 -9.07 16.41 6.24
CA ASP A 43 -7.93 16.87 7.05
C ASP A 43 -7.62 15.85 8.18
N GLY A 44 -8.63 15.27 8.81
CA GLY A 44 -8.47 14.21 9.80
C GLY A 44 -7.81 12.94 9.26
N PHE A 45 -8.10 12.57 8.02
CA PHE A 45 -7.39 11.47 7.35
C PHE A 45 -5.92 11.80 7.11
N TYR A 46 -5.64 13.03 6.64
CA TYR A 46 -4.28 13.49 6.41
C TYR A 46 -3.47 13.56 7.72
N MET A 47 -4.05 14.08 8.79
CA MET A 47 -3.41 14.13 10.12
C MET A 47 -3.03 12.74 10.63
N LYS A 48 -3.94 11.75 10.50
CA LYS A 48 -3.62 10.36 10.88
C LYS A 48 -2.45 9.79 10.07
N MET A 49 -2.38 10.10 8.80
CA MET A 49 -1.28 9.69 7.95
C MET A 49 0.04 10.37 8.38
N GLU A 50 0.00 11.65 8.68
CA GLU A 50 1.16 12.43 9.15
C GLU A 50 1.68 11.88 10.49
N ASP A 51 0.80 11.59 11.44
CA ASP A 51 1.15 10.96 12.72
C ASP A 51 1.83 9.60 12.54
N LEU A 52 1.31 8.77 11.61
CA LEU A 52 1.94 7.50 11.27
C LEU A 52 3.36 7.69 10.72
N TYR A 53 3.57 8.70 9.87
CA TYR A 53 4.90 9.01 9.33
C TYR A 53 5.85 9.55 10.40
N HIS A 54 5.37 10.39 11.32
CA HIS A 54 6.16 10.85 12.47
C HIS A 54 6.62 9.69 13.35
N THR A 55 5.70 8.78 13.67
CA THR A 55 6.00 7.57 14.45
C THR A 55 7.00 6.67 13.73
N LEU A 56 6.82 6.45 12.42
CA LEU A 56 7.76 5.66 11.62
C LEU A 56 9.17 6.27 11.61
N ARG A 57 9.26 7.58 11.43
CA ARG A 57 10.53 8.28 11.41
C ARG A 57 11.21 8.28 12.77
N GLY A 58 10.43 8.47 13.85
CA GLY A 58 10.95 8.54 15.22
C GLY A 58 11.34 7.18 15.78
N ASP A 59 10.51 6.15 15.58
CA ASP A 59 10.65 4.87 16.27
C ASP A 59 11.25 3.76 15.42
N VAL A 60 10.89 3.69 14.14
CA VAL A 60 11.31 2.59 13.26
C VAL A 60 12.59 2.92 12.49
N PHE A 61 12.72 4.14 11.98
CA PHE A 61 13.84 4.53 11.11
C PHE A 61 14.79 5.55 11.77
N ARG A 62 15.07 5.40 13.05
CA ARG A 62 15.93 6.31 13.83
C ARG A 62 17.34 6.54 13.23
N ASN A 63 17.92 5.55 12.58
CA ASN A 63 19.34 5.54 12.22
C ASN A 63 19.62 5.64 10.72
N ASN A 64 18.72 6.14 9.89
CA ASN A 64 18.89 6.29 8.43
C ASN A 64 19.38 5.04 7.69
N PHE A 65 19.32 3.86 8.30
CA PHE A 65 19.65 2.61 7.62
C PHE A 65 18.53 2.24 6.66
N THR A 66 18.91 2.03 5.41
CA THR A 66 18.01 1.48 4.40
C THR A 66 17.71 0.03 4.74
N SER A 67 16.64 -0.20 5.50
CA SER A 67 16.14 -1.55 5.73
C SER A 67 15.17 -1.93 4.62
N ARG A 68 15.34 -3.14 4.08
CA ARG A 68 14.39 -3.73 3.14
C ARG A 68 13.46 -4.63 3.93
N VAL A 69 12.18 -4.31 3.93
CA VAL A 69 11.16 -5.13 4.57
C VAL A 69 10.23 -5.68 3.50
N ASN A 70 10.05 -6.99 3.49
CA ASN A 70 9.13 -7.64 2.55
C ASN A 70 7.72 -7.63 3.14
N TYR A 71 6.76 -7.20 2.33
CA TYR A 71 5.35 -7.21 2.69
C TYR A 71 4.59 -8.23 1.86
N PRO A 72 3.50 -8.77 2.40
CA PRO A 72 2.72 -9.79 1.69
C PRO A 72 2.06 -9.24 0.44
N ILE A 73 1.80 -7.93 0.39
CA ILE A 73 1.08 -7.30 -0.71
C ILE A 73 1.88 -6.13 -1.26
N ASN A 74 2.12 -6.17 -2.58
CA ASN A 74 2.66 -5.02 -3.31
C ASN A 74 1.50 -4.10 -3.74
N LEU A 75 1.16 -3.13 -2.90
CA LEU A 75 0.05 -2.20 -3.14
C LEU A 75 0.23 -1.39 -4.44
N LYS A 76 1.45 -0.94 -4.75
CA LYS A 76 1.74 -0.21 -5.99
C LYS A 76 1.36 -1.03 -7.22
N ARG A 77 1.78 -2.30 -7.26
CA ARG A 77 1.46 -3.21 -8.36
C ARG A 77 -0.04 -3.50 -8.42
N LEU A 78 -0.68 -3.64 -7.26
CA LEU A 78 -2.10 -3.91 -7.17
C LEU A 78 -2.93 -2.76 -7.75
N VAL A 79 -2.63 -1.52 -7.36
CA VAL A 79 -3.28 -0.31 -7.90
C VAL A 79 -3.12 -0.25 -9.43
N SER A 80 -1.90 -0.47 -9.93
CA SER A 80 -1.66 -0.46 -11.38
C SER A 80 -2.38 -1.60 -12.11
N HIS A 81 -2.47 -2.78 -11.50
CA HIS A 81 -3.18 -3.92 -12.06
C HIS A 81 -4.68 -3.65 -12.17
N VAL A 82 -5.28 -3.11 -11.11
CA VAL A 82 -6.72 -2.77 -11.12
C VAL A 82 -7.01 -1.68 -12.14
N THR A 83 -6.18 -0.63 -12.22
CA THR A 83 -6.33 0.42 -13.23
C THR A 83 -6.32 -0.14 -14.64
N SER A 84 -5.42 -1.10 -14.92
CA SER A 84 -5.36 -1.76 -16.24
C SER A 84 -6.52 -2.73 -16.47
N LEU A 85 -6.99 -3.43 -15.43
CA LEU A 85 -8.09 -4.39 -15.53
C LEU A 85 -9.42 -3.72 -15.91
N PHE A 86 -9.66 -2.54 -15.35
CA PHE A 86 -10.87 -1.77 -15.60
C PHE A 86 -10.73 -0.78 -16.76
N ASN A 87 -9.57 -0.76 -17.45
CA ASN A 87 -9.26 0.14 -18.57
C ASN A 87 -9.55 1.61 -18.25
N ILE A 88 -9.20 2.05 -17.05
CA ILE A 88 -9.48 3.40 -16.58
C ILE A 88 -8.60 4.40 -17.35
N GLU A 89 -9.22 5.33 -18.03
CA GLU A 89 -8.54 6.41 -18.76
C GLU A 89 -8.20 7.58 -17.83
N LYS A 90 -7.15 8.32 -18.18
CA LYS A 90 -6.67 9.43 -17.33
C LYS A 90 -7.59 10.65 -17.32
N ASP A 91 -8.41 10.78 -18.34
CA ASP A 91 -9.28 11.94 -18.54
C ASP A 91 -10.74 11.66 -18.14
N GLU A 92 -11.03 10.45 -17.69
CA GLU A 92 -12.34 10.04 -17.21
C GLU A 92 -12.66 10.66 -15.85
N LEU A 93 -13.92 11.04 -15.62
CA LEU A 93 -14.37 11.52 -14.32
C LEU A 93 -14.58 10.32 -13.39
N SER A 94 -14.26 10.50 -12.11
CA SER A 94 -14.39 9.46 -11.10
C SER A 94 -15.75 9.57 -10.38
N ASP A 95 -16.44 8.45 -10.26
CA ASP A 95 -17.64 8.30 -9.44
C ASP A 95 -17.31 7.96 -7.95
N LEU A 96 -16.02 8.00 -7.60
CA LEU A 96 -15.51 7.62 -6.29
C LEU A 96 -15.50 8.82 -5.32
N SER A 97 -16.39 8.83 -4.35
CA SER A 97 -16.40 9.86 -3.30
C SER A 97 -15.18 9.75 -2.38
N PRO A 98 -14.49 10.87 -2.06
CA PRO A 98 -13.37 10.86 -1.11
C PRO A 98 -13.76 10.36 0.28
N LEU A 99 -14.97 10.68 0.74
CA LEU A 99 -15.48 10.21 2.03
C LEU A 99 -15.69 8.71 2.07
N TYR A 100 -16.20 8.13 0.97
CA TYR A 100 -16.34 6.69 0.83
C TYR A 100 -15.00 5.97 0.91
N VAL A 101 -13.95 6.54 0.29
CA VAL A 101 -12.59 5.98 0.38
C VAL A 101 -12.12 5.94 1.83
N ILE A 102 -12.31 7.03 2.58
CA ILE A 102 -11.90 7.09 4.00
C ILE A 102 -12.62 6.03 4.83
N GLU A 103 -13.93 5.90 4.68
CA GLU A 103 -14.73 4.90 5.40
C GLU A 103 -14.27 3.48 5.09
N LYS A 104 -14.06 3.18 3.82
CA LYS A 104 -13.61 1.85 3.38
C LYS A 104 -12.18 1.52 3.83
N ILE A 105 -11.29 2.50 3.93
CA ILE A 105 -9.94 2.28 4.49
C ILE A 105 -10.03 1.97 5.99
N GLN A 106 -10.89 2.67 6.74
CA GLN A 106 -11.10 2.39 8.17
C GLN A 106 -11.75 1.02 8.39
N GLU A 107 -12.70 0.62 7.54
CA GLU A 107 -13.29 -0.72 7.54
C GLU A 107 -12.25 -1.79 7.21
N LEU A 108 -11.40 -1.53 6.20
CA LEU A 108 -10.30 -2.41 5.81
C LEU A 108 -9.34 -2.60 6.99
N GLU A 109 -8.92 -1.52 7.64
CA GLU A 109 -8.03 -1.57 8.81
C GLU A 109 -8.59 -2.51 9.88
N LYS A 110 -9.87 -2.37 10.23
CA LYS A 110 -10.53 -3.25 11.19
C LYS A 110 -10.61 -4.70 10.72
N SER A 111 -10.84 -4.92 9.42
CA SER A 111 -10.97 -6.28 8.85
C SER A 111 -9.63 -7.02 8.70
N LEU A 112 -8.52 -6.30 8.70
CA LEU A 112 -7.18 -6.88 8.63
C LEU A 112 -6.59 -7.18 10.02
N MET A 113 -7.26 -6.76 11.08
CA MET A 113 -6.92 -7.16 12.45
C MET A 113 -7.19 -8.65 12.62
N ILE A 114 -6.21 -9.37 13.18
CA ILE A 114 -6.32 -10.81 13.45
C ILE A 114 -6.49 -10.98 14.95
N GLU A 115 -7.29 -11.96 15.34
CA GLU A 115 -7.56 -12.29 16.75
C GLU A 115 -6.30 -12.52 17.62
N ILE A 116 -5.17 -12.81 16.99
CA ILE A 116 -3.88 -13.10 17.68
C ILE A 116 -2.97 -11.86 17.73
N MET A 117 -3.16 -10.91 16.80
CA MET A 117 -2.40 -9.66 16.73
C MET A 117 -3.37 -8.50 16.79
N ASP A 118 -3.41 -7.79 17.90
CA ASP A 118 -4.33 -6.68 18.12
C ASP A 118 -4.12 -5.50 17.15
N GLU A 119 -2.97 -5.46 16.45
CA GLU A 119 -2.64 -4.37 15.53
C GLU A 119 -1.97 -4.85 14.24
N ILE A 120 -2.32 -4.17 13.15
CA ILE A 120 -1.61 -4.30 11.87
C ILE A 120 -0.22 -3.67 12.02
N SER A 121 0.80 -4.25 11.38
CA SER A 121 2.13 -3.65 11.33
C SER A 121 2.06 -2.16 10.94
N LEU A 122 2.67 -1.30 11.76
CA LEU A 122 2.65 0.16 11.59
C LEU A 122 3.09 0.59 10.17
N ILE A 123 4.12 -0.08 9.63
CA ILE A 123 4.61 0.21 8.29
C ILE A 123 3.59 -0.18 7.22
N PHE A 124 2.92 -1.33 7.38
CA PHE A 124 1.89 -1.75 6.42
C PHE A 124 0.67 -0.83 6.45
N LYS A 125 0.27 -0.37 7.65
CA LYS A 125 -0.76 0.64 7.83
C LYS A 125 -0.40 1.95 7.10
N ALA A 126 0.82 2.45 7.30
CA ALA A 126 1.28 3.65 6.59
C ALA A 126 1.32 3.48 5.07
N LEU A 127 1.65 2.28 4.57
CA LEU A 127 1.58 1.97 3.15
C LEU A 127 0.14 1.99 2.62
N ILE A 128 -0.82 1.43 3.36
CA ILE A 128 -2.25 1.50 3.02
C ILE A 128 -2.68 2.96 2.89
N TYR A 129 -2.45 3.78 3.92
CA TYR A 129 -2.82 5.19 3.90
C TYR A 129 -2.16 5.97 2.76
N SER A 130 -0.89 5.66 2.44
CA SER A 130 -0.16 6.31 1.36
C SER A 130 -0.67 5.92 -0.04
N TYR A 131 -0.83 4.63 -0.33
CA TYR A 131 -1.23 4.17 -1.66
C TYR A 131 -2.73 4.28 -1.94
N LEU A 132 -3.56 4.22 -0.90
CA LEU A 132 -5.01 4.36 -0.99
C LEU A 132 -5.50 5.76 -0.62
N SER A 133 -4.61 6.75 -0.57
CA SER A 133 -4.99 8.14 -0.31
C SER A 133 -6.07 8.62 -1.29
N PRO A 134 -7.16 9.25 -0.82
CA PRO A 134 -8.24 9.75 -1.67
C PRO A 134 -7.75 10.64 -2.81
N LYS A 135 -6.81 11.55 -2.54
CA LYS A 135 -6.23 12.43 -3.56
C LYS A 135 -5.55 11.65 -4.70
N ILE A 136 -4.77 10.61 -4.37
CA ILE A 136 -4.10 9.79 -5.39
C ILE A 136 -5.10 8.99 -6.21
N LEU A 137 -6.07 8.37 -5.57
CA LEU A 137 -7.04 7.50 -6.24
C LEU A 137 -7.94 8.29 -7.17
N ILE A 138 -8.39 9.47 -6.76
CA ILE A 138 -9.32 10.31 -7.51
C ILE A 138 -8.58 11.16 -8.54
N LYS A 139 -7.57 11.93 -8.12
CA LYS A 139 -6.89 12.90 -9.01
C LYS A 139 -5.93 12.23 -9.98
N THR A 140 -5.16 11.24 -9.52
CA THR A 140 -4.09 10.64 -10.33
C THR A 140 -4.54 9.38 -11.04
N LYS A 141 -5.39 8.57 -10.41
CA LYS A 141 -5.79 7.25 -10.91
C LYS A 141 -7.18 7.20 -11.49
N ARG A 142 -8.02 8.19 -11.23
CA ARG A 142 -9.41 8.29 -11.74
C ARG A 142 -10.21 6.99 -11.49
N MET A 143 -10.03 6.39 -10.32
CA MET A 143 -10.65 5.10 -10.02
C MET A 143 -12.16 5.25 -9.87
N SER A 144 -12.90 4.29 -10.42
CA SER A 144 -14.33 4.15 -10.18
C SER A 144 -14.62 3.44 -8.86
N LYS A 145 -15.81 3.61 -8.32
CA LYS A 145 -16.25 2.97 -7.08
C LYS A 145 -16.15 1.43 -7.16
N ILE A 146 -16.56 0.86 -8.30
CA ILE A 146 -16.49 -0.60 -8.53
C ILE A 146 -15.05 -1.09 -8.53
N SER A 147 -14.14 -0.37 -9.20
CA SER A 147 -12.73 -0.74 -9.26
C SER A 147 -12.05 -0.63 -7.90
N PHE A 148 -12.44 0.37 -7.11
CA PHE A 148 -11.96 0.53 -5.73
C PHE A 148 -12.42 -0.60 -4.81
N ASP A 149 -13.70 -0.96 -4.84
CA ASP A 149 -14.24 -2.08 -4.04
C ASP A 149 -13.57 -3.41 -4.42
N HIS A 150 -13.36 -3.65 -5.71
CA HIS A 150 -12.60 -4.80 -6.18
C HIS A 150 -11.18 -4.81 -5.61
N MET A 151 -10.49 -3.67 -5.61
CA MET A 151 -9.15 -3.53 -5.05
C MET A 151 -9.12 -3.82 -3.55
N ILE A 152 -10.08 -3.31 -2.77
CA ILE A 152 -10.21 -3.56 -1.33
C ILE A 152 -10.38 -5.08 -1.07
N ASN A 153 -11.24 -5.73 -1.83
CA ASN A 153 -11.45 -7.18 -1.72
C ASN A 153 -10.19 -7.97 -2.07
N MET A 154 -9.46 -7.58 -3.11
CA MET A 154 -8.17 -8.20 -3.45
C MET A 154 -7.13 -8.03 -2.34
N ILE A 155 -7.10 -6.89 -1.66
CA ILE A 155 -6.20 -6.69 -0.51
C ILE A 155 -6.56 -7.66 0.62
N LYS A 156 -7.85 -7.78 0.98
CA LYS A 156 -8.31 -8.70 2.01
C LYS A 156 -7.93 -10.15 1.69
N VAL A 157 -8.22 -10.60 0.48
CA VAL A 157 -7.91 -11.98 0.05
C VAL A 157 -6.40 -12.25 0.08
N LYS A 158 -5.59 -11.36 -0.51
CA LYS A 158 -4.13 -11.55 -0.55
C LYS A 158 -3.50 -11.49 0.85
N TYR A 159 -4.01 -10.63 1.72
CA TYR A 159 -3.55 -10.54 3.09
C TYR A 159 -3.81 -11.84 3.84
N ASN A 160 -5.03 -12.37 3.75
CA ASN A 160 -5.40 -13.64 4.38
C ASN A 160 -4.59 -14.83 3.81
N GLN A 161 -4.33 -14.83 2.51
CA GLN A 161 -3.49 -15.87 1.87
C GLN A 161 -2.02 -15.82 2.28
N SER A 162 -1.54 -14.70 2.83
CA SER A 162 -0.16 -14.57 3.27
C SER A 162 0.13 -15.23 4.62
N PHE A 163 -0.90 -15.61 5.36
CA PHE A 163 -0.74 -16.31 6.62
C PHE A 163 -0.47 -17.78 6.42
N ILE A 164 0.44 -18.28 7.23
CA ILE A 164 0.79 -19.69 7.27
C ILE A 164 -0.33 -20.46 7.97
N SER A 165 -0.70 -21.61 7.42
CA SER A 165 -1.68 -22.48 8.05
C SER A 165 -1.12 -23.07 9.36
N PRO A 166 -1.94 -23.19 10.42
CA PRO A 166 -1.51 -23.86 11.65
C PRO A 166 -1.01 -25.27 11.37
N GLY A 167 0.14 -25.65 11.94
CA GLY A 167 0.74 -26.98 11.76
C GLY A 167 1.71 -27.09 10.57
N GLU A 168 1.99 -26.02 9.82
CA GLU A 168 2.96 -26.02 8.75
C GLU A 168 4.40 -26.11 9.27
N MET A 169 5.23 -26.93 8.62
CA MET A 169 6.62 -27.18 9.01
C MET A 169 7.55 -26.06 8.54
N VAL A 170 7.43 -24.88 9.13
CA VAL A 170 8.19 -23.66 8.74
C VAL A 170 9.69 -23.85 8.83
N GLY A 171 10.19 -24.63 9.79
CA GLY A 171 11.63 -24.91 9.92
C GLY A 171 12.18 -25.70 8.73
N ALA A 172 11.45 -26.70 8.25
CA ALA A 172 11.85 -27.49 7.08
C ALA A 172 11.84 -26.61 5.79
N ILE A 173 10.81 -25.76 5.61
CA ILE A 173 10.70 -24.84 4.47
C ILE A 173 11.85 -23.81 4.50
N ALA A 174 12.18 -23.27 5.67
CA ALA A 174 13.29 -22.34 5.82
C ALA A 174 14.63 -23.02 5.51
N ALA A 175 14.87 -24.21 6.01
CA ALA A 175 16.08 -24.98 5.73
C ALA A 175 16.23 -25.27 4.24
N GLN A 176 15.18 -25.74 3.56
CA GLN A 176 15.19 -25.97 2.11
C GLN A 176 15.49 -24.69 1.32
N SER A 177 14.92 -23.57 1.72
CA SER A 177 15.15 -22.28 1.06
C SER A 177 16.59 -21.76 1.19
N ILE A 178 17.32 -22.21 2.20
CA ILE A 178 18.75 -21.88 2.40
C ILE A 178 19.63 -22.89 1.70
N ASP A 179 19.30 -24.18 1.78
CA ASP A 179 20.14 -25.27 1.21
C ASP A 179 20.12 -25.28 -0.32
N GLU A 180 19.00 -24.97 -0.96
CA GLU A 180 18.89 -24.97 -2.42
C GLU A 180 19.87 -23.98 -3.08
N PRO A 181 19.89 -22.67 -2.76
CA PRO A 181 20.86 -21.76 -3.32
C PRO A 181 22.31 -22.05 -2.90
N ALA A 182 22.53 -22.56 -1.67
CA ALA A 182 23.87 -22.94 -1.22
C ALA A 182 24.42 -24.12 -2.03
N THR A 183 23.61 -25.12 -2.32
CA THR A 183 23.99 -26.25 -3.20
C THR A 183 24.31 -25.79 -4.61
N GLN A 184 23.52 -24.88 -5.18
CA GLN A 184 23.77 -24.30 -6.49
C GLN A 184 25.07 -23.48 -6.54
N MET A 185 25.39 -22.73 -5.48
CA MET A 185 26.66 -22.01 -5.36
C MET A 185 27.86 -22.96 -5.30
N THR A 186 27.77 -24.06 -4.54
CA THR A 186 28.85 -25.06 -4.46
C THR A 186 29.05 -25.79 -5.78
N LEU A 187 28.01 -26.17 -6.48
CA LEU A 187 28.09 -26.77 -7.81
C LEU A 187 28.76 -25.84 -8.83
N ASN A 188 28.44 -24.54 -8.81
CA ASN A 188 29.08 -23.55 -9.66
C ASN A 188 30.58 -23.40 -9.36
N THR A 189 31.00 -23.47 -8.09
CA THR A 189 32.44 -23.43 -7.75
C THR A 189 33.19 -24.66 -8.24
N PHE A 190 32.59 -25.84 -8.26
CA PHE A 190 33.19 -27.05 -8.84
C PHE A 190 33.36 -26.95 -10.35
N HIS A 191 32.45 -26.32 -11.07
CA HIS A 191 32.61 -26.08 -12.52
C HIS A 191 33.71 -25.09 -12.85
N PHE A 192 33.98 -24.12 -11.99
CA PHE A 192 35.05 -23.12 -12.16
C PHE A 192 36.41 -23.60 -11.64
N ALA A 193 36.53 -24.66 -10.84
CA ALA A 193 37.76 -25.19 -10.31
C ALA A 193 38.69 -25.81 -11.40
N GLY A 194 38.16 -26.06 -12.61
CA GLY A 194 38.92 -26.56 -13.77
C GLY A 194 39.35 -25.45 -14.75
N VAL A 195 38.86 -24.23 -14.60
CA VAL A 195 39.22 -23.10 -15.47
C VAL A 195 39.57 -21.94 -14.54
N GLY A 196 40.85 -21.59 -14.46
CA GLY A 196 41.36 -20.55 -13.56
C GLY A 196 40.80 -19.15 -13.87
N SER A 197 39.55 -18.92 -13.55
CA SER A 197 38.95 -17.61 -13.59
C SER A 197 38.76 -17.08 -12.18
N LYS A 198 39.34 -15.93 -11.92
CA LYS A 198 39.16 -15.16 -10.70
C LYS A 198 37.68 -14.90 -10.48
N SER A 199 37.05 -15.52 -9.45
CA SER A 199 35.75 -15.11 -8.96
C SER A 199 35.94 -13.78 -8.26
N ASN A 200 35.41 -12.72 -8.83
CA ASN A 200 35.19 -11.48 -8.12
C ASN A 200 33.97 -11.69 -7.17
N VAL A 201 34.26 -11.65 -5.89
CA VAL A 201 33.27 -11.54 -4.82
C VAL A 201 32.75 -10.12 -4.79
#